data_bdecf23b6d1177da6594bc17f27dfd8d
#
_entry.id   bdecf23b6d1177da6594bc17f27dfd8d
#
_cell.length_a   1.000
_cell.length_b   1.000
_cell.length_c   1.000
_cell.angle_alpha   90.00
_cell.angle_beta   90.00
_cell.angle_gamma   90.00
#
_symmetry.space_group_name_H-M   'P 1'
#
loop_
_entity.id
_entity.type
_entity.pdbx_description
1 polymer ?
#
loop_
_entity_poly.entity_id
_entity_poly.type
_entity_poly.pdbx_seq_one_letter_code
_entity_poly.pdbx_strand_id
1 'polypeptide(L)'
;MFDFHTHIYDDTRCPMSFLLNVDVQDTGLCGLTSGGGTNGSSLPMEMPADFSCGGVLLSVGLHPWRTEGGWEHWMPRLREWAERDCVVAIGECGLDVMRGASMDVQMEAMRAQVEIAAKVGKPVIVHCVKAMEQLMVLRKEYVVTCNSRGWKPQTWVIHGFRGKPEQAKQLMAKGMRISLGHQYNIDTLRYLFTCGCPFYLETDDCHLPIEEIYRQASIRLGVDVCRLVSRCNPFVDLFRPVTS
;
A
#
# COMPACT_ATOMS: atom_id res chain seq x y z
N MET A 1 -4.91 -7.11 15.43
CA MET A 1 -5.35 -6.10 14.43
C MET A 1 -4.25 -5.99 13.42
N PHE A 2 -4.56 -5.64 12.19
CA PHE A 2 -3.55 -5.47 11.14
C PHE A 2 -3.51 -3.99 10.72
N ASP A 3 -2.31 -3.41 10.69
CA ASP A 3 -2.04 -2.07 10.20
C ASP A 3 -1.69 -2.16 8.73
N PHE A 4 -2.63 -1.74 7.87
CA PHE A 4 -2.54 -2.02 6.44
C PHE A 4 -1.44 -1.22 5.73
N HIS A 5 -1.04 -0.07 6.25
CA HIS A 5 0.00 0.77 5.68
C HIS A 5 0.62 1.66 6.76
N THR A 6 1.93 1.58 6.93
CA THR A 6 2.68 2.41 7.88
C THR A 6 4.08 2.72 7.35
N HIS A 7 4.57 3.90 7.66
CA HIS A 7 5.96 4.31 7.45
C HIS A 7 6.81 4.15 8.72
N ILE A 8 6.18 3.74 9.82
CA ILE A 8 6.82 3.65 11.14
C ILE A 8 7.11 2.18 11.45
N TYR A 9 8.39 1.84 11.51
CA TYR A 9 8.83 0.54 12.01
C TYR A 9 8.87 0.56 13.53
N ASP A 10 8.25 -0.45 14.13
CA ASP A 10 8.25 -0.66 15.59
C ASP A 10 8.58 -2.12 15.85
N ASP A 11 9.78 -2.39 16.40
CA ASP A 11 10.30 -3.72 16.70
C ASP A 11 9.57 -4.41 17.87
N THR A 12 8.76 -3.66 18.63
CA THR A 12 7.91 -4.22 19.69
C THR A 12 6.63 -4.84 19.15
N ARG A 13 6.25 -4.56 17.91
CA ARG A 13 5.06 -5.08 17.25
C ARG A 13 5.31 -6.50 16.69
N CYS A 14 4.25 -7.31 16.67
CA CYS A 14 4.31 -8.59 15.95
C CYS A 14 4.61 -8.33 14.46
N PRO A 15 5.68 -8.90 13.87
CA PRO A 15 6.09 -8.62 12.50
C PRO A 15 5.01 -8.79 11.44
N MET A 16 4.10 -9.76 11.61
CA MET A 16 2.97 -9.99 10.71
C MET A 16 1.73 -9.17 11.02
N SER A 17 1.82 -8.15 11.89
CA SER A 17 0.68 -7.32 12.27
C SER A 17 0.59 -6.00 11.50
N PHE A 18 1.53 -5.71 10.62
CA PHE A 18 1.57 -4.47 9.83
C PHE A 18 2.25 -4.67 8.47
N LEU A 19 1.95 -3.78 7.54
CA LEU A 19 2.60 -3.66 6.24
C LEU A 19 3.47 -2.41 6.24
N LEU A 20 4.79 -2.59 6.28
CA LEU A 20 5.75 -1.49 6.27
C LEU A 20 5.99 -1.03 4.83
N ASN A 21 5.81 0.25 4.58
CA ASN A 21 6.12 0.85 3.29
C ASN A 21 7.59 1.25 3.19
N VAL A 22 8.22 0.90 2.07
CA VAL A 22 9.64 1.21 1.77
C VAL A 22 9.74 1.81 0.39
N ASP A 23 10.26 3.04 0.30
CA ASP A 23 10.58 3.64 -0.99
C ASP A 23 11.90 3.08 -1.53
N VAL A 24 11.93 2.76 -2.83
CA VAL A 24 13.13 2.17 -3.48
C VAL A 24 14.34 3.11 -3.48
N GLN A 25 14.14 4.39 -3.23
CA GLN A 25 15.22 5.37 -3.04
C GLN A 25 15.77 5.36 -1.61
N ASP A 26 15.04 4.78 -0.65
CA ASP A 26 15.50 4.75 0.72
C ASP A 26 16.71 3.79 0.83
N THR A 27 17.81 4.33 1.25
CA THR A 27 19.07 3.59 1.46
C THR A 27 19.21 3.13 2.91
N GLY A 28 18.20 3.35 3.72
CA GLY A 28 18.26 3.22 5.16
C GLY A 28 17.14 2.39 5.81
N LEU A 29 16.97 1.08 5.52
CA LEU A 29 16.21 0.14 6.38
C LEU A 29 17.04 -0.25 7.63
N CYS A 30 17.58 0.71 8.35
CA CYS A 30 18.35 0.45 9.56
C CYS A 30 17.38 0.06 10.69
N GLY A 31 17.40 -1.19 11.11
CA GLY A 31 16.63 -1.71 12.22
C GLY A 31 16.09 -3.13 12.04
N LEU A 32 16.05 -3.67 10.82
CA LEU A 32 15.54 -5.02 10.59
C LEU A 32 16.58 -6.14 10.75
N THR A 33 17.82 -5.79 11.13
CA THR A 33 18.84 -6.80 11.47
C THR A 33 18.73 -7.13 12.96
N SER A 34 18.48 -8.38 13.28
CA SER A 34 18.57 -8.95 14.63
C SER A 34 19.92 -8.62 15.30
N GLY A 35 19.92 -7.74 16.30
CA GLY A 35 21.10 -7.53 17.14
C GLY A 35 21.27 -6.09 17.58
N GLY A 36 20.92 -5.81 18.83
CA GLY A 36 20.91 -4.53 19.52
C GLY A 36 22.09 -3.62 19.25
N GLY A 37 21.78 -2.35 19.07
CA GLY A 37 22.74 -1.27 19.03
C GLY A 37 22.12 0.01 18.49
N THR A 38 21.76 0.90 19.41
CA THR A 38 21.44 2.29 19.12
C THR A 38 22.62 2.99 18.47
N ASN A 39 22.55 3.27 17.18
CA ASN A 39 23.22 4.41 16.53
C ASN A 39 22.81 4.40 15.05
N GLY A 40 22.27 5.54 14.58
CA GLY A 40 21.78 5.75 13.22
C GLY A 40 22.81 5.39 12.15
N SER A 41 22.71 4.18 11.65
CA SER A 41 23.47 3.71 10.50
C SER A 41 22.48 3.40 9.36
N SER A 42 22.73 4.04 8.24
CA SER A 42 22.04 3.80 6.98
C SER A 42 22.11 2.33 6.57
N LEU A 43 20.98 1.80 6.02
CA LEU A 43 20.99 0.48 5.39
C LEU A 43 22.03 0.35 4.29
N PRO A 44 22.46 -0.90 4.07
CA PRO A 44 23.26 -1.19 2.89
C PRO A 44 22.44 -0.84 1.63
N MET A 45 23.13 -0.32 0.63
CA MET A 45 22.62 0.13 -0.67
C MET A 45 22.00 -1.01 -1.49
N GLU A 46 21.99 -2.23 -0.96
CA GLU A 46 21.45 -3.45 -1.54
C GLU A 46 20.71 -4.23 -0.44
N MET A 47 19.50 -4.66 -0.72
CA MET A 47 18.83 -5.63 0.13
C MET A 47 19.57 -6.97 -0.06
N PRO A 48 20.29 -7.50 0.96
CA PRO A 48 21.07 -8.73 0.79
C PRO A 48 20.20 -9.86 0.24
N ALA A 49 20.81 -10.75 -0.56
CA ALA A 49 20.09 -11.88 -1.15
C ALA A 49 19.46 -12.80 -0.11
N ASP A 50 20.05 -12.86 1.07
CA ASP A 50 19.65 -13.62 2.26
C ASP A 50 18.84 -12.79 3.27
N PHE A 51 18.41 -11.57 2.90
CA PHE A 51 17.62 -10.73 3.79
C PHE A 51 16.32 -11.44 4.17
N SER A 52 16.30 -12.04 5.33
CA SER A 52 15.09 -12.50 5.97
C SER A 52 14.48 -11.32 6.71
N CYS A 53 13.30 -10.88 6.29
CA CYS A 53 12.61 -9.74 6.88
C CYS A 53 12.15 -9.99 8.34
N GLY A 54 12.64 -11.02 9.03
CA GLY A 54 12.18 -11.37 10.39
C GLY A 54 10.67 -11.58 10.49
N GLY A 55 10.01 -11.92 9.37
CA GLY A 55 8.56 -12.03 9.28
C GLY A 55 7.83 -10.69 8.99
N VAL A 56 8.52 -9.57 8.86
CA VAL A 56 7.91 -8.29 8.50
C VAL A 56 7.43 -8.31 7.06
N LEU A 57 6.22 -7.83 6.82
CA LEU A 57 5.65 -7.69 5.48
C LEU A 57 5.98 -6.30 4.93
N LEU A 58 6.41 -6.26 3.67
CA LEU A 58 6.80 -5.03 3.01
C LEU A 58 5.90 -4.71 1.81
N SER A 59 5.61 -3.42 1.63
CA SER A 59 5.29 -2.85 0.33
C SER A 59 6.48 -2.05 -0.17
N VAL A 60 6.83 -2.20 -1.45
CA VAL A 60 7.97 -1.48 -2.05
C VAL A 60 7.53 -0.73 -3.30
N GLY A 61 7.93 0.52 -3.41
CA GLY A 61 7.55 1.37 -4.53
C GLY A 61 8.40 2.62 -4.64
N LEU A 62 8.07 3.44 -5.63
CA LEU A 62 8.58 4.79 -5.79
C LEU A 62 7.42 5.77 -5.62
N HIS A 63 7.47 6.53 -4.54
CA HIS A 63 6.45 7.50 -4.20
C HIS A 63 6.35 8.63 -5.25
N PRO A 64 5.17 9.18 -5.60
CA PRO A 64 5.03 10.23 -6.61
C PRO A 64 5.86 11.49 -6.31
N TRP A 65 6.14 11.79 -5.05
CA TRP A 65 6.99 12.92 -4.66
C TRP A 65 8.46 12.74 -5.02
N ARG A 66 8.87 11.52 -5.33
CA ARG A 66 10.27 11.15 -5.62
C ARG A 66 10.49 10.79 -7.10
N THR A 67 9.54 11.12 -7.96
CA THR A 67 9.65 10.81 -9.41
C THR A 67 10.46 11.82 -10.19
N GLU A 68 10.92 12.92 -9.57
CA GLU A 68 11.83 13.87 -10.19
C GLU A 68 13.22 13.27 -10.43
N GLY A 69 13.88 13.69 -11.51
CA GLY A 69 15.31 13.38 -11.72
C GLY A 69 15.63 11.97 -12.22
N GLY A 70 14.74 11.32 -12.96
CA GLY A 70 15.04 10.05 -13.62
C GLY A 70 14.57 8.84 -12.83
N TRP A 71 13.29 8.74 -12.63
CA TRP A 71 12.63 7.63 -11.92
C TRP A 71 12.94 6.24 -12.52
N GLU A 72 13.28 6.19 -13.81
CA GLU A 72 13.52 4.96 -14.56
C GLU A 72 14.67 4.14 -14.00
N HIS A 73 15.71 4.80 -13.48
CA HIS A 73 16.87 4.11 -12.93
C HIS A 73 16.58 3.31 -11.65
N TRP A 74 15.46 3.58 -10.98
CA TRP A 74 15.02 2.83 -9.81
C TRP A 74 14.24 1.56 -10.15
N MET A 75 13.73 1.45 -11.37
CA MET A 75 12.90 0.32 -11.79
C MET A 75 13.61 -1.05 -11.78
N PRO A 76 14.90 -1.17 -12.10
CA PRO A 76 15.61 -2.43 -11.93
C PRO A 76 15.62 -2.92 -10.48
N ARG A 77 15.92 -2.03 -9.52
CA ARG A 77 15.87 -2.34 -8.09
C ARG A 77 14.46 -2.73 -7.64
N LEU A 78 13.45 -1.99 -8.08
CA LEU A 78 12.06 -2.32 -7.74
C LEU A 78 11.67 -3.71 -8.25
N ARG A 79 12.09 -4.10 -9.46
CA ARG A 79 11.82 -5.44 -9.98
C ARG A 79 12.46 -6.53 -9.13
N GLU A 80 13.72 -6.34 -8.77
CA GLU A 80 14.44 -7.27 -7.90
C GLU A 80 13.75 -7.43 -6.54
N TRP A 81 13.42 -6.31 -5.89
CA TRP A 81 12.77 -6.34 -4.58
C TRP A 81 11.35 -6.91 -4.65
N ALA A 82 10.62 -6.63 -5.73
CA ALA A 82 9.27 -7.13 -5.94
C ALA A 82 9.17 -8.67 -5.97
N GLU A 83 10.25 -9.37 -6.27
CA GLU A 83 10.28 -10.84 -6.30
C GLU A 83 10.47 -11.48 -4.91
N ARG A 84 10.88 -10.70 -3.90
CA ARG A 84 11.11 -11.22 -2.54
C ARG A 84 9.80 -11.64 -1.87
N ASP A 85 9.83 -12.73 -1.12
CA ASP A 85 8.63 -13.26 -0.41
C ASP A 85 8.08 -12.31 0.63
N CYS A 86 8.95 -11.56 1.32
CA CYS A 86 8.52 -10.56 2.30
C CYS A 86 7.89 -9.31 1.68
N VAL A 87 8.09 -9.07 0.40
CA VAL A 87 7.41 -8.00 -0.33
C VAL A 87 6.06 -8.54 -0.79
N VAL A 88 4.98 -8.12 -0.16
CA VAL A 88 3.62 -8.62 -0.44
C VAL A 88 2.78 -7.64 -1.26
N ALA A 89 3.27 -6.43 -1.51
CA ALA A 89 2.61 -5.42 -2.33
C ALA A 89 3.63 -4.54 -3.06
N ILE A 90 3.23 -3.94 -4.17
CA ILE A 90 3.97 -2.86 -4.84
C ILE A 90 3.37 -1.52 -4.41
N GLY A 91 4.19 -0.60 -3.99
CA GLY A 91 3.79 0.70 -3.48
C GLY A 91 4.60 1.07 -2.21
N GLU A 92 4.46 2.27 -1.77
CA GLU A 92 3.50 3.27 -2.19
C GLU A 92 3.91 3.86 -3.55
N CYS A 93 2.99 3.90 -4.49
CA CYS A 93 3.14 4.59 -5.77
C CYS A 93 1.82 5.29 -6.12
N GLY A 94 1.83 6.22 -7.06
CA GLY A 94 0.58 6.90 -7.37
C GLY A 94 0.74 8.29 -7.93
N LEU A 95 -0.25 9.15 -7.62
CA LEU A 95 -0.39 10.48 -8.20
C LEU A 95 -0.71 11.54 -7.13
N ASP A 96 -0.01 12.65 -7.19
CA ASP A 96 -0.24 13.82 -6.34
C ASP A 96 -0.16 15.11 -7.15
N VAL A 97 -1.29 15.81 -7.29
CA VAL A 97 -1.33 17.11 -7.98
C VAL A 97 -0.59 18.20 -7.21
N MET A 98 -0.42 18.03 -5.89
CA MET A 98 0.13 19.08 -5.02
C MET A 98 1.65 19.03 -4.89
N ARG A 99 2.27 17.88 -5.22
CA ARG A 99 3.72 17.63 -5.00
C ARG A 99 4.30 16.67 -6.02
N GLY A 100 5.63 16.68 -6.14
CA GLY A 100 6.39 15.81 -7.02
C GLY A 100 6.56 16.39 -8.43
N ALA A 101 7.01 15.56 -9.35
CA ALA A 101 7.16 15.91 -10.77
C ALA A 101 5.83 16.26 -11.44
N SER A 102 5.90 16.63 -12.71
CA SER A 102 4.67 16.84 -13.51
C SER A 102 3.78 15.59 -13.52
N MET A 103 2.47 15.78 -13.71
CA MET A 103 1.52 14.69 -13.72
C MET A 103 1.87 13.62 -14.78
N ASP A 104 2.37 14.01 -15.92
CA ASP A 104 2.78 13.07 -16.97
C ASP A 104 3.92 12.15 -16.51
N VAL A 105 4.93 12.71 -15.84
CA VAL A 105 6.05 11.95 -15.26
C VAL A 105 5.55 10.99 -14.16
N GLN A 106 4.69 11.47 -13.27
CA GLN A 106 4.10 10.61 -12.24
C GLN A 106 3.28 9.46 -12.85
N MET A 107 2.50 9.74 -13.89
CA MET A 107 1.71 8.71 -14.59
C MET A 107 2.60 7.68 -15.27
N GLU A 108 3.71 8.08 -15.90
CA GLU A 108 4.68 7.15 -16.50
C GLU A 108 5.35 6.28 -15.44
N ALA A 109 5.82 6.87 -14.35
CA ALA A 109 6.40 6.13 -13.23
C ALA A 109 5.39 5.13 -12.61
N MET A 110 4.13 5.52 -12.47
CA MET A 110 3.09 4.64 -11.99
C MET A 110 2.79 3.50 -12.97
N ARG A 111 2.73 3.77 -14.29
CA ARG A 111 2.56 2.71 -15.31
C ARG A 111 3.64 1.63 -15.21
N ALA A 112 4.90 2.03 -15.04
CA ALA A 112 6.01 1.08 -14.89
C ALA A 112 5.85 0.21 -13.64
N GLN A 113 5.43 0.79 -12.53
CA GLN A 113 5.27 0.08 -11.26
C GLN A 113 4.08 -0.89 -11.27
N VAL A 114 2.94 -0.50 -11.83
CA VAL A 114 1.78 -1.40 -11.92
C VAL A 114 2.02 -2.53 -12.92
N GLU A 115 2.88 -2.34 -13.94
CA GLU A 115 3.34 -3.42 -14.79
C GLU A 115 4.20 -4.43 -14.04
N ILE A 116 5.08 -3.98 -13.15
CA ILE A 116 5.85 -4.86 -12.26
C ILE A 116 4.89 -5.64 -11.37
N ALA A 117 3.92 -4.97 -10.74
CA ALA A 117 2.91 -5.61 -9.89
C ALA A 117 2.14 -6.72 -10.62
N ALA A 118 1.76 -6.48 -11.88
CA ALA A 118 1.08 -7.48 -12.71
C ALA A 118 1.95 -8.72 -12.96
N LYS A 119 3.25 -8.52 -13.24
CA LYS A 119 4.21 -9.60 -13.51
C LYS A 119 4.46 -10.48 -12.29
N VAL A 120 4.59 -9.87 -11.10
CA VAL A 120 4.85 -10.62 -9.85
C VAL A 120 3.57 -11.05 -9.13
N GLY A 121 2.38 -10.69 -9.65
CA GLY A 121 1.10 -11.08 -9.09
C GLY A 121 0.75 -10.41 -7.75
N LYS A 122 1.33 -9.25 -7.44
CA LYS A 122 1.16 -8.56 -6.14
C LYS A 122 0.22 -7.37 -6.24
N PRO A 123 -0.59 -7.07 -5.21
CA PRO A 123 -1.46 -5.89 -5.17
C PRO A 123 -0.65 -4.59 -5.17
N VAL A 124 -1.33 -3.47 -5.44
CA VAL A 124 -0.72 -2.14 -5.50
C VAL A 124 -1.29 -1.24 -4.41
N ILE A 125 -0.42 -0.62 -3.61
CA ILE A 125 -0.79 0.43 -2.64
C ILE A 125 -0.65 1.78 -3.34
N VAL A 126 -1.75 2.53 -3.37
CA VAL A 126 -1.87 3.70 -4.23
C VAL A 126 -2.07 4.98 -3.44
N HIS A 127 -1.12 5.90 -3.58
CA HIS A 127 -1.25 7.30 -3.21
C HIS A 127 -2.10 8.05 -4.23
N CYS A 128 -3.11 8.78 -3.77
CA CYS A 128 -3.94 9.58 -4.68
C CYS A 128 -4.41 10.89 -4.03
N VAL A 129 -3.74 11.98 -4.37
CA VAL A 129 -4.09 13.32 -3.88
C VAL A 129 -4.55 14.20 -5.03
N LYS A 130 -5.84 14.55 -5.03
CA LYS A 130 -6.51 15.39 -6.05
C LYS A 130 -6.33 14.93 -7.51
N ALA A 131 -6.00 13.66 -7.74
CA ALA A 131 -5.68 13.07 -9.04
C ALA A 131 -6.61 11.90 -9.42
N MET A 132 -7.84 11.91 -8.90
CA MET A 132 -8.78 10.80 -9.08
C MET A 132 -9.09 10.50 -10.56
N GLU A 133 -9.25 11.54 -11.39
CA GLU A 133 -9.56 11.37 -12.81
C GLU A 133 -8.41 10.67 -13.54
N GLN A 134 -7.18 11.14 -13.33
CA GLN A 134 -5.97 10.56 -13.90
C GLN A 134 -5.78 9.11 -13.43
N LEU A 135 -6.03 8.85 -12.14
CA LEU A 135 -5.98 7.51 -11.60
C LEU A 135 -6.98 6.56 -12.27
N MET A 136 -8.20 7.03 -12.52
CA MET A 136 -9.23 6.23 -13.20
C MET A 136 -8.86 5.93 -14.65
N VAL A 137 -8.20 6.87 -15.35
CA VAL A 137 -7.64 6.65 -16.69
C VAL A 137 -6.56 5.56 -16.64
N LEU A 138 -5.58 5.70 -15.75
CA LEU A 138 -4.52 4.70 -15.57
C LEU A 138 -5.07 3.32 -15.20
N ARG A 139 -6.06 3.25 -14.33
CA ARG A 139 -6.69 1.97 -13.99
C ARG A 139 -7.33 1.28 -15.20
N LYS A 140 -8.01 2.04 -16.05
CA LYS A 140 -8.61 1.52 -17.29
C LYS A 140 -7.52 1.01 -18.24
N GLU A 141 -6.48 1.80 -18.49
CA GLU A 141 -5.33 1.46 -19.34
C GLU A 141 -4.65 0.18 -18.83
N TYR A 142 -4.41 0.09 -17.52
CA TYR A 142 -3.80 -1.07 -16.88
C TYR A 142 -4.60 -2.35 -17.09
N VAL A 143 -5.92 -2.31 -16.89
CA VAL A 143 -6.78 -3.49 -17.11
C VAL A 143 -6.76 -3.93 -18.56
N VAL A 144 -6.81 -3.00 -19.52
CA VAL A 144 -6.72 -3.30 -20.95
C VAL A 144 -5.36 -3.94 -21.28
N THR A 145 -4.27 -3.38 -20.77
CA THR A 145 -2.91 -3.91 -20.96
C THR A 145 -2.76 -5.31 -20.37
N CYS A 146 -3.24 -5.55 -19.17
CA CYS A 146 -3.21 -6.88 -18.56
C CYS A 146 -3.95 -7.89 -19.42
N ASN A 147 -5.18 -7.57 -19.82
CA ASN A 147 -6.00 -8.47 -20.65
C ASN A 147 -5.33 -8.79 -22.01
N SER A 148 -4.72 -7.80 -22.67
CA SER A 148 -4.03 -7.99 -23.95
C SER A 148 -2.78 -8.88 -23.84
N ARG A 149 -2.15 -8.88 -22.65
CA ARG A 149 -0.94 -9.68 -22.37
C ARG A 149 -1.23 -11.01 -21.66
N GLY A 150 -2.50 -11.33 -21.41
CA GLY A 150 -2.90 -12.52 -20.65
C GLY A 150 -2.54 -12.48 -19.16
N TRP A 151 -2.32 -11.28 -18.61
CA TRP A 151 -2.03 -11.09 -17.19
C TRP A 151 -3.31 -10.88 -16.40
N LYS A 152 -3.32 -11.34 -15.14
CA LYS A 152 -4.41 -11.05 -14.23
C LYS A 152 -4.24 -9.63 -13.66
N PRO A 153 -5.22 -8.71 -13.84
CA PRO A 153 -5.16 -7.40 -13.23
C PRO A 153 -5.13 -7.50 -11.70
N GLN A 154 -4.11 -6.94 -11.08
CA GLN A 154 -3.97 -6.94 -9.63
C GLN A 154 -4.88 -5.91 -8.97
N THR A 155 -5.22 -6.13 -7.70
CA THR A 155 -6.02 -5.20 -6.90
C THR A 155 -5.20 -3.96 -6.58
N TRP A 156 -5.78 -2.79 -6.76
CA TRP A 156 -5.25 -1.51 -6.28
C TRP A 156 -5.96 -1.13 -5.00
N VAL A 157 -5.23 -0.72 -4.00
CA VAL A 157 -5.77 -0.24 -2.72
C VAL A 157 -5.40 1.23 -2.58
N ILE A 158 -6.40 2.10 -2.58
CA ILE A 158 -6.21 3.53 -2.33
C ILE A 158 -6.03 3.71 -0.83
N HIS A 159 -4.81 4.05 -0.40
CA HIS A 159 -4.53 4.30 1.00
C HIS A 159 -4.94 5.72 1.42
N GLY A 160 -5.01 6.00 2.71
CA GLY A 160 -5.31 7.32 3.25
C GLY A 160 -6.62 7.94 2.77
N PHE A 161 -7.59 7.13 2.36
CA PHE A 161 -8.77 7.64 1.67
C PHE A 161 -9.67 8.47 2.59
N ARG A 162 -9.97 9.71 2.17
CA ARG A 162 -10.80 10.68 2.91
C ARG A 162 -12.04 11.10 2.15
N GLY A 163 -12.27 10.52 0.97
CA GLY A 163 -13.37 10.89 0.07
C GLY A 163 -14.76 10.46 0.58
N LYS A 164 -15.80 10.89 -0.16
CA LYS A 164 -17.19 10.57 0.13
C LYS A 164 -17.58 9.16 -0.32
N PRO A 165 -18.71 8.60 0.17
CA PRO A 165 -19.19 7.27 -0.21
C PRO A 165 -19.34 7.06 -1.72
N GLU A 166 -19.77 8.09 -2.46
CA GLU A 166 -19.94 8.02 -3.91
C GLU A 166 -18.63 7.77 -4.64
N GLN A 167 -17.53 8.43 -4.18
CA GLN A 167 -16.19 8.22 -4.71
C GLN A 167 -15.68 6.81 -4.37
N ALA A 168 -15.88 6.36 -3.12
CA ALA A 168 -15.58 5.00 -2.72
C ALA A 168 -16.29 3.97 -3.61
N LYS A 169 -17.59 4.17 -3.86
CA LYS A 169 -18.38 3.31 -4.75
C LYS A 169 -17.83 3.26 -6.17
N GLN A 170 -17.41 4.40 -6.72
CA GLN A 170 -16.80 4.46 -8.06
C GLN A 170 -15.48 3.67 -8.13
N LEU A 171 -14.60 3.81 -7.13
CA LEU A 171 -13.35 3.07 -7.05
C LEU A 171 -13.58 1.56 -6.98
N MET A 172 -14.49 1.15 -6.11
CA MET A 172 -14.82 -0.26 -5.91
C MET A 172 -15.45 -0.89 -7.15
N ALA A 173 -16.29 -0.16 -7.88
CA ALA A 173 -16.87 -0.58 -9.17
C ALA A 173 -15.78 -0.83 -10.26
N LYS A 174 -14.56 -0.29 -10.09
CA LYS A 174 -13.40 -0.54 -10.94
C LYS A 174 -12.45 -1.62 -10.38
N GLY A 175 -12.88 -2.38 -9.39
CA GLY A 175 -12.08 -3.43 -8.76
C GLY A 175 -10.95 -2.91 -7.88
N MET A 176 -11.05 -1.67 -7.42
CA MET A 176 -10.13 -1.10 -6.43
C MET A 176 -10.68 -1.30 -5.02
N ARG A 177 -9.82 -1.18 -4.02
CA ARG A 177 -10.16 -1.21 -2.60
C ARG A 177 -9.71 0.06 -1.92
N ILE A 178 -10.05 0.19 -0.64
CA ILE A 178 -9.82 1.40 0.13
C ILE A 178 -9.22 1.04 1.47
N SER A 179 -8.23 1.80 1.90
CA SER A 179 -7.74 1.84 3.26
C SER A 179 -8.02 3.21 3.89
N LEU A 180 -8.36 3.22 5.17
CA LEU A 180 -8.75 4.40 5.94
C LEU A 180 -7.77 4.62 7.09
N GLY A 181 -7.12 5.79 7.09
CA GLY A 181 -6.31 6.27 8.23
C GLY A 181 -7.18 6.86 9.35
N HIS A 182 -6.56 7.65 10.22
CA HIS A 182 -7.25 8.29 11.36
C HIS A 182 -8.23 9.43 10.96
N GLN A 183 -8.07 10.00 9.76
CA GLN A 183 -8.87 11.14 9.25
C GLN A 183 -9.82 10.70 8.12
N TYR A 184 -10.64 9.72 8.34
CA TYR A 184 -11.60 9.25 7.36
C TYR A 184 -12.97 9.98 7.42
N ASN A 185 -13.71 9.93 6.32
CA ASN A 185 -15.11 10.33 6.27
C ASN A 185 -15.97 9.25 6.93
N ILE A 186 -16.78 9.61 7.94
CA ILE A 186 -17.58 8.65 8.72
C ILE A 186 -18.67 7.95 7.87
N ASP A 187 -19.26 8.64 6.92
CA ASP A 187 -20.28 8.05 6.06
C ASP A 187 -19.65 7.06 5.07
N THR A 188 -18.40 7.31 4.67
CA THR A 188 -17.60 6.35 3.89
C THR A 188 -17.28 5.11 4.70
N LEU A 189 -16.86 5.24 5.95
CA LEU A 189 -16.64 4.07 6.83
C LEU A 189 -17.93 3.25 6.98
N ARG A 190 -19.07 3.90 7.24
CA ARG A 190 -20.38 3.24 7.35
C ARG A 190 -20.75 2.52 6.06
N TYR A 191 -20.58 3.17 4.92
CA TYR A 191 -20.85 2.58 3.61
C TYR A 191 -19.97 1.33 3.38
N LEU A 192 -18.65 1.41 3.57
CA LEU A 192 -17.73 0.30 3.38
C LEU A 192 -18.06 -0.89 4.29
N PHE A 193 -18.43 -0.62 5.54
CA PHE A 193 -18.80 -1.65 6.49
C PHE A 193 -20.11 -2.34 6.09
N THR A 194 -21.11 -1.60 5.63
CA THR A 194 -22.46 -2.12 5.31
C THR A 194 -22.55 -2.79 3.95
N CYS A 195 -21.78 -2.32 2.94
CA CYS A 195 -21.81 -2.91 1.60
C CYS A 195 -21.17 -4.30 1.51
N GLY A 196 -20.52 -4.76 2.58
CA GLY A 196 -19.89 -6.07 2.63
C GLY A 196 -18.55 -6.17 1.88
N CYS A 197 -18.08 -5.10 1.24
CA CYS A 197 -16.81 -5.10 0.52
C CYS A 197 -15.63 -5.04 1.46
N PRO A 198 -14.50 -5.68 1.14
CA PRO A 198 -13.26 -5.54 1.92
C PRO A 198 -12.74 -4.11 1.91
N PHE A 199 -12.30 -3.65 3.07
CA PHE A 199 -11.57 -2.41 3.27
C PHE A 199 -10.58 -2.61 4.42
N TYR A 200 -9.64 -1.68 4.59
CA TYR A 200 -8.58 -1.81 5.56
C TYR A 200 -8.48 -0.56 6.44
N LEU A 201 -7.81 -0.69 7.57
CA LEU A 201 -7.45 0.40 8.46
C LEU A 201 -5.93 0.49 8.57
N GLU A 202 -5.40 1.70 8.73
CA GLU A 202 -3.97 1.97 8.69
C GLU A 202 -3.57 3.14 9.58
N THR A 203 -2.31 3.21 9.94
CA THR A 203 -1.74 4.37 10.65
C THR A 203 -1.11 5.39 9.69
N ASP A 204 -0.58 4.96 8.54
CA ASP A 204 0.20 5.80 7.63
C ASP A 204 1.41 6.43 8.36
N ASP A 205 1.50 7.74 8.43
CA ASP A 205 2.48 8.52 9.19
C ASP A 205 1.98 8.96 10.59
N CYS A 206 0.81 8.46 11.01
CA CYS A 206 0.20 8.82 12.28
C CYS A 206 0.80 8.04 13.45
N HIS A 207 1.15 8.74 14.52
CA HIS A 207 1.69 8.11 15.76
C HIS A 207 0.61 7.46 16.65
N LEU A 208 -0.66 7.48 16.26
CA LEU A 208 -1.68 6.73 17.01
C LEU A 208 -1.47 5.23 16.82
N PRO A 209 -1.55 4.42 17.90
CA PRO A 209 -1.55 2.97 17.77
C PRO A 209 -2.70 2.50 16.88
N ILE A 210 -2.48 1.47 16.07
CA ILE A 210 -3.51 0.91 15.18
C ILE A 210 -4.74 0.45 15.96
N GLU A 211 -4.54 -0.03 17.18
CA GLU A 211 -5.60 -0.44 18.11
C GLU A 211 -6.57 0.71 18.40
N GLU A 212 -6.04 1.93 18.50
CA GLU A 212 -6.86 3.13 18.75
C GLU A 212 -7.69 3.48 17.51
N ILE A 213 -7.13 3.33 16.31
CA ILE A 213 -7.87 3.52 15.05
C ILE A 213 -9.03 2.53 14.93
N TYR A 214 -8.77 1.24 15.20
CA TYR A 214 -9.83 0.21 15.25
C TYR A 214 -10.88 0.49 16.33
N ARG A 215 -10.46 0.90 17.53
CA ARG A 215 -11.37 1.25 18.64
C ARG A 215 -12.28 2.43 18.26
N GLN A 216 -11.73 3.50 17.70
CA GLN A 216 -12.51 4.66 17.26
C GLN A 216 -13.50 4.29 16.16
N ALA A 217 -13.05 3.50 15.17
CA ALA A 217 -13.92 3.04 14.08
C ALA A 217 -15.06 2.15 14.59
N SER A 218 -14.80 1.23 15.53
CA SER A 218 -15.82 0.36 16.12
C SER A 218 -16.87 1.14 16.90
N ILE A 219 -16.47 2.14 17.69
CA ILE A 219 -17.38 3.05 18.41
C ILE A 219 -18.27 3.82 17.42
N ARG A 220 -17.67 4.40 16.36
CA ARG A 220 -18.42 5.18 15.37
C ARG A 220 -19.39 4.35 14.53
N LEU A 221 -19.10 3.05 14.37
CA LEU A 221 -20.00 2.09 13.70
C LEU A 221 -21.02 1.49 14.66
N GLY A 222 -20.82 1.54 15.96
CA GLY A 222 -21.64 0.85 16.95
C GLY A 222 -21.50 -0.68 16.89
N VAL A 223 -20.32 -1.20 16.60
CA VAL A 223 -20.07 -2.63 16.43
C VAL A 223 -18.91 -3.08 17.34
N ASP A 224 -18.87 -4.38 17.60
CA ASP A 224 -17.74 -4.98 18.32
C ASP A 224 -16.44 -4.89 17.49
N VAL A 225 -15.32 -4.63 18.16
CA VAL A 225 -14.01 -4.48 17.51
C VAL A 225 -13.56 -5.77 16.82
N CYS A 226 -13.89 -6.95 17.36
CA CYS A 226 -13.52 -8.22 16.73
C CYS A 226 -14.22 -8.40 15.38
N ARG A 227 -15.47 -7.93 15.27
CA ARG A 227 -16.20 -7.92 14.00
C ARG A 227 -15.52 -7.01 12.97
N LEU A 228 -15.03 -5.86 13.41
CA LEU A 228 -14.29 -4.95 12.53
C LEU A 228 -12.95 -5.56 12.10
N VAL A 229 -12.20 -6.16 13.03
CA VAL A 229 -10.94 -6.85 12.73
C VAL A 229 -11.14 -7.95 11.68
N SER A 230 -12.19 -8.76 11.79
CA SER A 230 -12.50 -9.79 10.81
C SER A 230 -12.80 -9.22 9.42
N ARG A 231 -13.38 -8.01 9.36
CA ARG A 231 -13.72 -7.33 8.11
C ARG A 231 -12.53 -6.68 7.41
N CYS A 232 -11.51 -6.26 8.18
CA CYS A 232 -10.35 -5.52 7.71
C CYS A 232 -9.10 -6.41 7.57
N ASN A 233 -9.25 -7.73 7.49
CA ASN A 233 -8.12 -8.66 7.41
C ASN A 233 -7.66 -8.89 5.96
N PRO A 234 -6.49 -8.34 5.55
CA PRO A 234 -6.01 -8.46 4.17
C PRO A 234 -5.57 -9.88 3.78
N PHE A 235 -5.28 -10.76 4.75
CA PHE A 235 -4.89 -12.15 4.48
C PHE A 235 -6.05 -13.00 3.95
N VAL A 236 -7.29 -12.55 4.11
CA VAL A 236 -8.46 -13.27 3.60
C VAL A 236 -8.62 -13.09 2.09
N ASP A 237 -8.25 -11.92 1.56
CA ASP A 237 -8.66 -11.53 0.21
C ASP A 237 -7.59 -10.85 -0.64
N LEU A 238 -6.51 -10.34 -0.04
CA LEU A 238 -5.48 -9.57 -0.75
C LEU A 238 -4.13 -10.30 -0.80
N PHE A 239 -3.62 -10.75 0.35
CA PHE A 239 -2.29 -11.37 0.48
C PHE A 239 -2.35 -12.91 0.45
N ARG A 240 -3.29 -13.51 -0.24
CA ARG A 240 -3.29 -14.97 -0.38
C ARG A 240 -2.01 -15.41 -1.11
N PRO A 241 -1.29 -16.41 -0.59
CA PRO A 241 -0.25 -17.04 -1.37
C PRO A 241 -0.89 -17.54 -2.68
N VAL A 242 -0.21 -17.29 -3.78
CA VAL A 242 -0.54 -17.93 -5.04
C VAL A 242 -0.25 -19.42 -4.82
N THR A 243 -1.28 -20.20 -4.50
CA THR A 243 -1.15 -21.66 -4.52
C THR A 243 -0.87 -22.02 -5.96
N SER A 244 0.36 -22.45 -6.21
CA SER A 244 0.85 -23.05 -7.43
C SER A 244 0.00 -24.26 -7.84
#